data_1d24f86593fd8dcd24efc3b21b236c83
#
_entry.id   1d24f86593fd8dcd24efc3b21b236c83
#
_cell.length_a   1.000
_cell.length_b   1.000
_cell.length_c   1.000
_cell.angle_alpha   90.00
_cell.angle_beta   90.00
_cell.angle_gamma   90.00
#
_symmetry.space_group_name_H-M   'P 1'
#
loop_
_entity.id
_entity.type
_entity.pdbx_description
1 polymer ?
#
loop_
_entity_poly.entity_id
_entity_poly.type
_entity_poly.pdbx_seq_one_letter_code
_entity_poly.pdbx_strand_id
1 'polypeptide(L)'
;RAPPSVNPILWRQAKLNRNHGLFKVMDGVYQIRGYDLANLTIIEGHSGWIIVDSLSSKQTTAMALKLARNNLGEKPITGIIFTHSHVDHFGGALGILSAEEAEQRKVPIVAPEGFINEATSENVVAGMVMSRRGDYFMGKPLARSVRGRVDMGLGKEVGLGEIGILKPTIIVNRTPQAMTIDGVQFVFQNVPGSEAPAELTLYLPDKKAFCGGELINRS
;
A
#
# COMPACT_ATOMS: atom_id res chain seq x y z
N ARG A 1 -26.28 6.60 15.78
CA ARG A 1 -25.68 7.79 16.41
C ARG A 1 -24.30 7.43 16.94
N ALA A 2 -23.39 8.42 17.04
CA ALA A 2 -22.12 8.24 17.72
C ALA A 2 -22.37 8.12 19.25
N PRO A 3 -21.57 7.28 19.97
CA PRO A 3 -21.56 7.31 21.43
C PRO A 3 -21.16 8.72 21.94
N PRO A 4 -21.63 9.17 23.10
CA PRO A 4 -21.31 10.50 23.63
C PRO A 4 -19.81 10.76 23.84
N SER A 5 -19.02 9.69 24.02
CA SER A 5 -17.57 9.74 24.22
C SER A 5 -16.74 9.76 22.95
N VAL A 6 -17.37 9.67 21.77
CA VAL A 6 -16.68 9.58 20.47
C VAL A 6 -17.06 10.74 19.58
N ASN A 7 -16.06 11.37 18.97
CA ASN A 7 -16.29 12.39 17.96
C ASN A 7 -17.17 11.81 16.83
N PRO A 8 -18.28 12.47 16.45
CA PRO A 8 -19.20 11.96 15.43
C PRO A 8 -18.55 11.73 14.06
N ILE A 9 -17.55 12.53 13.69
CA ILE A 9 -16.80 12.38 12.43
C ILE A 9 -15.95 11.11 12.49
N LEU A 10 -15.20 10.91 13.58
CA LEU A 10 -14.42 9.69 13.77
C LEU A 10 -15.31 8.44 13.78
N TRP A 11 -16.48 8.51 14.42
CA TRP A 11 -17.45 7.41 14.42
C TRP A 11 -17.98 7.08 13.03
N ARG A 12 -18.24 8.12 12.21
CA ARG A 12 -18.64 7.95 10.81
C ARG A 12 -17.51 7.29 10.01
N GLN A 13 -16.28 7.77 10.16
CA GLN A 13 -15.10 7.25 9.48
C GLN A 13 -14.85 5.80 9.88
N ALA A 14 -14.89 5.48 11.16
CA ALA A 14 -14.76 4.12 11.67
C ALA A 14 -15.78 3.14 11.08
N LYS A 15 -17.00 3.60 10.81
CA LYS A 15 -18.01 2.79 10.11
C LYS A 15 -17.65 2.54 8.64
N LEU A 16 -17.12 3.54 7.96
CA LEU A 16 -16.68 3.39 6.57
C LEU A 16 -15.47 2.45 6.47
N ASN A 17 -14.52 2.57 7.40
CA ASN A 17 -13.34 1.70 7.49
C ASN A 17 -13.67 0.24 7.85
N ARG A 18 -14.91 -0.06 8.21
CA ARG A 18 -15.38 -1.46 8.38
C ARG A 18 -15.59 -2.20 7.06
N ASN A 19 -15.76 -1.47 5.98
CA ASN A 19 -15.88 -2.06 4.65
C ASN A 19 -14.52 -2.65 4.26
N HIS A 20 -14.46 -3.97 4.08
CA HIS A 20 -13.23 -4.68 3.75
C HIS A 20 -13.52 -5.76 2.71
N GLY A 21 -12.50 -6.14 1.97
CA GLY A 21 -12.59 -7.18 0.94
C GLY A 21 -11.96 -6.77 -0.37
N LEU A 22 -12.32 -7.50 -1.42
CA LEU A 22 -11.89 -7.25 -2.79
C LEU A 22 -12.94 -6.39 -3.51
N PHE A 23 -12.50 -5.26 -4.04
CA PHE A 23 -13.35 -4.30 -4.76
C PHE A 23 -12.86 -4.13 -6.19
N LYS A 24 -13.75 -4.28 -7.15
CA LYS A 24 -13.49 -3.88 -8.53
C LYS A 24 -13.55 -2.36 -8.63
N VAL A 25 -12.45 -1.73 -8.97
CA VAL A 25 -12.37 -0.27 -9.18
C VAL A 25 -12.85 0.05 -10.60
N MET A 26 -12.35 -0.71 -11.57
CA MET A 26 -12.73 -0.66 -12.98
C MET A 26 -12.26 -1.96 -13.65
N ASP A 27 -12.50 -2.11 -14.95
CA ASP A 27 -12.07 -3.30 -15.68
C ASP A 27 -10.55 -3.50 -15.63
N GLY A 28 -10.14 -4.65 -15.08
CA GLY A 28 -8.74 -5.02 -14.88
C GLY A 28 -8.02 -4.24 -13.77
N VAL A 29 -8.75 -3.52 -12.90
CA VAL A 29 -8.17 -2.89 -11.71
C VAL A 29 -9.02 -3.20 -10.48
N TYR A 30 -8.38 -3.78 -9.48
CA TYR A 30 -9.02 -4.20 -8.24
C TYR A 30 -8.24 -3.65 -7.03
N GLN A 31 -8.93 -3.47 -5.92
CA GLN A 31 -8.32 -3.10 -4.64
C GLN A 31 -8.77 -4.02 -3.53
N ILE A 32 -7.82 -4.45 -2.71
CA ILE A 32 -8.10 -5.08 -1.43
C ILE A 32 -8.01 -4.02 -0.37
N ARG A 33 -9.12 -3.81 0.33
CA ARG A 33 -9.31 -2.75 1.32
C ARG A 33 -9.62 -3.34 2.69
N GLY A 34 -9.18 -2.65 3.75
CA GLY A 34 -9.53 -2.99 5.13
C GLY A 34 -8.83 -4.23 5.70
N TYR A 35 -7.80 -4.73 5.04
CA TYR A 35 -6.90 -5.78 5.55
C TYR A 35 -5.76 -5.18 6.36
N ASP A 36 -5.45 -3.93 6.10
CA ASP A 36 -4.39 -3.15 6.75
C ASP A 36 -4.81 -1.67 6.78
N LEU A 37 -3.88 -0.78 7.14
CA LEU A 37 -4.05 0.66 7.03
C LEU A 37 -4.10 1.08 5.57
N ALA A 38 -3.10 0.69 4.78
CA ALA A 38 -3.04 0.89 3.34
C ALA A 38 -3.96 -0.07 2.56
N ASN A 39 -4.12 0.19 1.27
CA ASN A 39 -4.79 -0.68 0.31
C ASN A 39 -3.77 -1.37 -0.60
N LEU A 40 -4.05 -2.60 -1.01
CA LEU A 40 -3.29 -3.28 -2.05
C LEU A 40 -4.07 -3.19 -3.36
N THR A 41 -3.45 -2.66 -4.41
CA THR A 41 -4.07 -2.55 -5.72
C THR A 41 -3.50 -3.61 -6.67
N ILE A 42 -4.37 -4.27 -7.42
CA ILE A 42 -4.05 -5.27 -8.43
C ILE A 42 -4.45 -4.69 -9.80
N ILE A 43 -3.50 -4.68 -10.72
CA ILE A 43 -3.73 -4.29 -12.12
C ILE A 43 -3.49 -5.54 -12.96
N GLU A 44 -4.46 -5.91 -13.78
CA GLU A 44 -4.31 -7.03 -14.72
C GLU A 44 -3.44 -6.63 -15.89
N GLY A 45 -2.31 -7.32 -16.04
CA GLY A 45 -1.46 -7.29 -17.22
C GLY A 45 -1.88 -8.34 -18.25
N HIS A 46 -1.08 -8.51 -19.30
CA HIS A 46 -1.32 -9.51 -20.34
C HIS A 46 -1.16 -10.94 -19.82
N SER A 47 -0.17 -11.18 -18.97
CA SER A 47 0.18 -12.53 -18.50
C SER A 47 0.00 -12.74 -17.00
N GLY A 48 -0.18 -11.66 -16.21
CA GLY A 48 -0.28 -11.78 -14.76
C GLY A 48 -0.84 -10.53 -14.10
N TRP A 49 -0.46 -10.36 -12.83
CA TRP A 49 -0.84 -9.23 -12.01
C TRP A 49 0.34 -8.29 -11.72
N ILE A 50 0.09 -7.01 -11.84
CA ILE A 50 0.97 -5.96 -11.37
C ILE A 50 0.40 -5.47 -10.04
N ILE A 51 1.19 -5.55 -8.98
CA ILE A 51 0.77 -5.15 -7.63
C ILE A 51 1.27 -3.75 -7.34
N VAL A 52 0.36 -2.86 -6.91
CA VAL A 52 0.72 -1.54 -6.40
C VAL A 52 0.52 -1.56 -4.89
N ASP A 53 1.59 -1.34 -4.17
CA ASP A 53 1.76 -1.42 -2.72
C ASP A 53 1.48 -2.80 -2.12
N SER A 54 2.07 -3.07 -0.97
CA SER A 54 2.11 -4.42 -0.42
C SER A 54 1.68 -4.53 1.04
N LEU A 55 0.96 -3.54 1.55
CA LEU A 55 0.53 -3.51 2.95
C LEU A 55 1.73 -3.54 3.93
N SER A 56 1.46 -3.62 5.26
CA SER A 56 2.49 -3.50 6.30
C SER A 56 3.26 -4.79 6.57
N SER A 57 2.68 -5.96 6.31
CA SER A 57 3.30 -7.23 6.68
C SER A 57 3.11 -8.34 5.67
N LYS A 58 4.06 -9.27 5.66
CA LYS A 58 4.03 -10.48 4.83
C LYS A 58 2.72 -11.25 4.99
N GLN A 59 2.24 -11.38 6.22
CA GLN A 59 1.04 -12.15 6.55
C GLN A 59 -0.22 -11.48 6.02
N THR A 60 -0.37 -10.17 6.21
CA THR A 60 -1.52 -9.42 5.69
C THR A 60 -1.57 -9.44 4.18
N THR A 61 -0.42 -9.27 3.53
CA THR A 61 -0.29 -9.33 2.07
C THR A 61 -0.62 -10.73 1.53
N ALA A 62 -0.09 -11.78 2.15
CA ALA A 62 -0.39 -13.15 1.75
C ALA A 62 -1.90 -13.45 1.86
N MET A 63 -2.56 -12.99 2.93
CA MET A 63 -4.02 -13.13 3.09
C MET A 63 -4.79 -12.32 2.05
N ALA A 64 -4.35 -11.11 1.75
CA ALA A 64 -4.95 -10.27 0.72
C ALA A 64 -4.87 -10.92 -0.67
N LEU A 65 -3.69 -11.43 -1.04
CA LEU A 65 -3.51 -12.15 -2.30
C LEU A 65 -4.28 -13.47 -2.35
N LYS A 66 -4.40 -14.19 -1.24
CA LYS A 66 -5.26 -15.37 -1.16
C LYS A 66 -6.73 -15.03 -1.47
N LEU A 67 -7.24 -13.90 -0.93
CA LEU A 67 -8.57 -13.42 -1.27
C LEU A 67 -8.70 -13.12 -2.76
N ALA A 68 -7.70 -12.42 -3.35
CA ALA A 68 -7.69 -12.13 -4.78
C ALA A 68 -7.72 -13.42 -5.62
N ARG A 69 -6.83 -14.37 -5.34
CA ARG A 69 -6.75 -15.65 -6.05
C ARG A 69 -8.05 -16.43 -5.99
N ASN A 70 -8.70 -16.47 -4.85
CA ASN A 70 -9.99 -17.16 -4.67
C ASN A 70 -11.12 -16.55 -5.51
N ASN A 71 -11.04 -15.27 -5.87
CA ASN A 71 -12.12 -14.57 -6.59
C ASN A 71 -11.79 -14.27 -8.05
N LEU A 72 -10.50 -14.09 -8.38
CA LEU A 72 -10.05 -13.71 -9.73
C LEU A 72 -9.27 -14.82 -10.45
N GLY A 73 -9.03 -15.95 -9.78
CA GLY A 73 -8.20 -17.05 -10.27
C GLY A 73 -6.71 -16.84 -9.99
N GLU A 74 -5.93 -17.89 -10.19
CA GLU A 74 -4.48 -17.87 -10.02
C GLU A 74 -3.81 -17.18 -11.21
N LYS A 75 -3.01 -16.17 -10.93
CA LYS A 75 -2.18 -15.51 -11.93
C LYS A 75 -0.78 -15.23 -11.36
N PRO A 76 0.28 -15.31 -12.17
CA PRO A 76 1.62 -14.94 -11.74
C PRO A 76 1.70 -13.44 -11.45
N ILE A 77 2.62 -13.06 -10.58
CA ILE A 77 2.98 -11.64 -10.39
C ILE A 77 3.98 -11.24 -11.46
N THR A 78 3.68 -10.21 -12.22
CA THR A 78 4.47 -9.73 -13.36
C THR A 78 5.05 -8.33 -13.16
N GLY A 79 4.73 -7.69 -12.03
CA GLY A 79 5.30 -6.41 -11.64
C GLY A 79 4.90 -6.01 -10.22
N ILE A 80 5.74 -5.22 -9.59
CA ILE A 80 5.49 -4.63 -8.28
C ILE A 80 5.82 -3.14 -8.36
N ILE A 81 4.98 -2.29 -7.80
CA ILE A 81 5.17 -0.84 -7.76
C ILE A 81 4.98 -0.40 -6.32
N PHE A 82 5.97 0.26 -5.74
CA PHE A 82 5.84 0.95 -4.46
C PHE A 82 5.60 2.43 -4.72
N THR A 83 4.51 2.95 -4.18
CA THR A 83 4.16 4.37 -4.36
C THR A 83 5.08 5.26 -3.54
N HIS A 84 5.41 4.86 -2.31
CA HIS A 84 6.26 5.66 -1.42
C HIS A 84 6.92 4.82 -0.31
N SER A 85 7.70 5.48 0.53
CA SER A 85 8.63 4.86 1.50
C SER A 85 8.01 4.53 2.87
N HIS A 86 6.72 4.70 3.10
CA HIS A 86 6.08 4.28 4.33
C HIS A 86 5.87 2.77 4.40
N VAL A 87 6.04 2.19 5.59
CA VAL A 87 6.09 0.74 5.79
C VAL A 87 4.80 0.02 5.42
N ASP A 88 3.66 0.65 5.55
CA ASP A 88 2.35 0.07 5.19
C ASP A 88 2.12 0.00 3.67
N HIS A 89 3.05 0.50 2.87
CA HIS A 89 3.04 0.39 1.41
C HIS A 89 4.07 -0.60 0.85
N PHE A 90 5.13 -0.91 1.62
CA PHE A 90 6.15 -1.85 1.15
C PHE A 90 6.42 -3.04 2.10
N GLY A 91 6.04 -2.93 3.37
CA GLY A 91 6.47 -3.87 4.42
C GLY A 91 6.03 -5.31 4.20
N GLY A 92 4.95 -5.52 3.48
CA GLY A 92 4.43 -6.83 3.12
C GLY A 92 4.98 -7.44 1.83
N ALA A 93 5.98 -6.84 1.20
CA ALA A 93 6.49 -7.26 -0.11
C ALA A 93 6.87 -8.75 -0.20
N LEU A 94 7.43 -9.30 0.86
CA LEU A 94 7.77 -10.73 0.94
C LEU A 94 6.53 -11.66 1.03
N GLY A 95 5.35 -11.10 1.17
CA GLY A 95 4.07 -11.81 1.04
C GLY A 95 3.57 -11.88 -0.41
N ILE A 96 4.17 -11.11 -1.32
CA ILE A 96 3.91 -11.18 -2.76
C ILE A 96 4.78 -12.26 -3.39
N LEU A 97 6.10 -12.12 -3.25
CA LEU A 97 7.14 -13.01 -3.76
C LEU A 97 8.29 -13.10 -2.76
N SER A 98 9.06 -14.19 -2.76
CA SER A 98 10.37 -14.18 -2.12
C SER A 98 11.36 -13.34 -2.93
N ALA A 99 12.45 -12.91 -2.30
CA ALA A 99 13.50 -12.16 -2.99
C ALA A 99 14.16 -12.99 -4.10
N GLU A 100 14.38 -14.29 -3.81
CA GLU A 100 14.95 -15.24 -4.77
C GLU A 100 14.02 -15.45 -5.97
N GLU A 101 12.72 -15.59 -5.73
CA GLU A 101 11.73 -15.74 -6.80
C GLU A 101 11.64 -14.48 -7.67
N ALA A 102 11.63 -13.31 -7.05
CA ALA A 102 11.60 -12.03 -7.76
C ALA A 102 12.84 -11.86 -8.67
N GLU A 103 14.01 -12.24 -8.17
CA GLU A 103 15.27 -12.18 -8.90
C GLU A 103 15.31 -13.20 -10.06
N GLN A 104 15.02 -14.48 -9.78
CA GLN A 104 15.03 -15.56 -10.79
C GLN A 104 14.07 -15.26 -11.94
N ARG A 105 12.88 -14.75 -11.64
CA ARG A 105 11.86 -14.40 -12.62
C ARG A 105 12.04 -13.02 -13.23
N LYS A 106 13.03 -12.25 -12.74
CA LYS A 106 13.32 -10.87 -13.18
C LYS A 106 12.07 -9.98 -13.13
N VAL A 107 11.27 -10.12 -12.06
CA VAL A 107 10.06 -9.32 -11.88
C VAL A 107 10.45 -7.84 -11.72
N PRO A 108 9.94 -6.92 -12.56
CA PRO A 108 10.20 -5.51 -12.40
C PRO A 108 9.60 -4.99 -11.07
N ILE A 109 10.44 -4.36 -10.28
CA ILE A 109 10.07 -3.73 -9.00
C ILE A 109 10.37 -2.25 -9.15
N VAL A 110 9.33 -1.44 -9.23
CA VAL A 110 9.40 0.00 -9.48
C VAL A 110 9.25 0.75 -8.17
N ALA A 111 10.06 1.76 -7.94
CA ALA A 111 9.93 2.66 -6.80
C ALA A 111 10.41 4.08 -7.14
N PRO A 112 10.01 5.11 -6.37
CA PRO A 112 10.52 6.47 -6.52
C PRO A 112 12.00 6.57 -6.16
N GLU A 113 12.65 7.61 -6.68
CA GLU A 113 14.01 7.96 -6.28
C GLU A 113 14.11 8.17 -4.77
N GLY A 114 15.20 7.69 -4.16
CA GLY A 114 15.41 7.78 -2.71
C GLY A 114 14.69 6.72 -1.87
N PHE A 115 13.82 5.90 -2.46
CA PHE A 115 12.95 4.97 -1.74
C PHE A 115 13.65 4.13 -0.65
N ILE A 116 14.76 3.46 -0.97
CA ILE A 116 15.47 2.61 0.01
C ILE A 116 16.07 3.44 1.15
N ASN A 117 16.63 4.61 0.84
CA ASN A 117 17.23 5.48 1.84
C ASN A 117 16.16 5.98 2.82
N GLU A 118 15.04 6.44 2.30
CA GLU A 118 13.95 6.98 3.11
C GLU A 118 13.24 5.87 3.91
N ALA A 119 12.97 4.72 3.31
CA ALA A 119 12.43 3.56 4.01
C ALA A 119 13.35 3.11 5.16
N THR A 120 14.67 3.12 4.96
CA THR A 120 15.64 2.79 6.01
C THR A 120 15.71 3.89 7.07
N SER A 121 15.78 5.15 6.67
CA SER A 121 15.84 6.30 7.59
C SER A 121 14.65 6.30 8.54
N GLU A 122 13.45 6.18 8.01
CA GLU A 122 12.22 6.29 8.78
C GLU A 122 11.95 5.05 9.67
N ASN A 123 12.18 3.85 9.15
CA ASN A 123 11.77 2.63 9.85
C ASN A 123 12.90 1.98 10.68
N VAL A 124 14.17 2.24 10.36
CA VAL A 124 15.31 1.69 11.10
C VAL A 124 15.95 2.77 11.96
N VAL A 125 16.40 3.87 11.37
CA VAL A 125 17.13 4.91 12.12
C VAL A 125 16.19 5.67 13.07
N ALA A 126 15.05 6.12 12.58
CA ALA A 126 14.04 6.85 13.35
C ALA A 126 12.93 5.93 13.92
N GLY A 127 13.00 4.62 13.74
CA GLY A 127 11.91 3.69 14.03
C GLY A 127 11.32 3.77 15.43
N MET A 128 12.16 3.96 16.45
CA MET A 128 11.71 4.15 17.85
C MET A 128 10.90 5.43 18.03
N VAL A 129 11.31 6.52 17.37
CA VAL A 129 10.63 7.82 17.44
C VAL A 129 9.30 7.74 16.69
N MET A 130 9.29 7.13 15.52
CA MET A 130 8.08 6.90 14.70
C MET A 130 7.07 5.99 15.43
N SER A 131 7.53 4.95 16.09
CA SER A 131 6.66 4.09 16.90
C SER A 131 5.98 4.87 18.03
N ARG A 132 6.74 5.67 18.79
CA ARG A 132 6.19 6.53 19.86
C ARG A 132 5.20 7.55 19.31
N ARG A 133 5.54 8.21 18.21
CA ARG A 133 4.62 9.11 17.52
C ARG A 133 3.32 8.41 17.15
N GLY A 134 3.43 7.21 16.57
CA GLY A 134 2.28 6.38 16.23
C GLY A 134 1.41 6.02 17.44
N ASP A 135 2.00 5.75 18.61
CA ASP A 135 1.27 5.45 19.84
C ASP A 135 0.38 6.63 20.27
N TYR A 136 0.91 7.84 20.24
CA TYR A 136 0.14 9.03 20.55
C TYR A 136 -0.90 9.37 19.47
N PHE A 137 -0.49 9.34 18.22
CA PHE A 137 -1.33 9.74 17.10
C PHE A 137 -2.51 8.78 16.89
N MET A 138 -2.26 7.48 17.01
CA MET A 138 -3.24 6.43 16.72
C MET A 138 -3.90 5.86 17.97
N GLY A 139 -3.44 6.26 19.16
CA GLY A 139 -3.97 5.74 20.42
C GLY A 139 -3.74 4.24 20.63
N LYS A 140 -2.65 3.67 20.08
CA LYS A 140 -2.38 2.22 20.13
C LYS A 140 -2.41 1.61 21.54
N PRO A 141 -1.92 2.29 22.61
CA PRO A 141 -1.99 1.74 23.98
C PRO A 141 -3.40 1.65 24.55
N LEU A 142 -4.38 2.33 23.96
CA LEU A 142 -5.76 2.32 24.44
C LEU A 142 -6.48 1.06 23.98
N ALA A 143 -7.22 0.42 24.90
CA ALA A 143 -8.07 -0.70 24.56
C ALA A 143 -9.17 -0.30 23.57
N ARG A 144 -9.51 -1.20 22.66
CA ARG A 144 -10.59 -0.98 21.68
C ARG A 144 -11.93 -0.91 22.39
N SER A 145 -12.49 0.27 22.47
CA SER A 145 -13.80 0.54 23.06
C SER A 145 -14.27 1.95 22.68
N VAL A 146 -15.53 2.24 22.99
CA VAL A 146 -16.09 3.61 22.80
C VAL A 146 -15.51 4.66 23.77
N ARG A 147 -14.73 4.23 24.79
CA ARG A 147 -14.01 5.11 25.72
C ARG A 147 -12.48 5.03 25.56
N GLY A 148 -12.02 4.24 24.61
CA GLY A 148 -10.61 4.09 24.26
C GLY A 148 -10.40 4.34 22.79
N ARG A 149 -9.75 3.40 22.08
CA ARG A 149 -9.50 3.49 20.65
C ARG A 149 -10.66 2.89 19.85
N VAL A 150 -11.33 3.72 19.06
CA VAL A 150 -12.42 3.30 18.17
C VAL A 150 -11.87 2.89 16.80
N ASP A 151 -10.99 3.71 16.25
CA ASP A 151 -10.41 3.57 14.90
C ASP A 151 -9.14 4.43 14.84
N MET A 152 -8.28 4.21 13.85
CA MET A 152 -7.10 5.04 13.62
C MET A 152 -7.38 6.27 12.74
N GLY A 153 -8.61 6.37 12.21
CA GLY A 153 -9.03 7.46 11.32
C GLY A 153 -8.81 7.12 9.84
N LEU A 154 -7.61 6.70 9.48
CA LEU A 154 -7.25 6.25 8.13
C LEU A 154 -7.65 4.79 7.87
N GLY A 155 -7.69 3.97 8.91
CA GLY A 155 -8.03 2.56 8.88
C GLY A 155 -8.22 2.00 10.28
N LYS A 156 -8.49 0.70 10.38
CA LYS A 156 -8.75 0.05 11.67
C LYS A 156 -7.51 -0.21 12.49
N GLU A 157 -6.46 -0.71 11.84
CA GLU A 157 -5.21 -1.16 12.48
C GLU A 157 -4.12 -1.28 11.42
N VAL A 158 -2.87 -1.16 11.85
CA VAL A 158 -1.71 -1.59 11.09
C VAL A 158 -1.57 -3.11 11.19
N GLY A 159 -1.35 -3.79 10.09
CA GLY A 159 -1.12 -5.23 10.06
C GLY A 159 0.13 -5.61 10.85
N LEU A 160 -0.02 -6.55 11.79
CA LEU A 160 1.11 -7.10 12.54
C LEU A 160 1.69 -8.29 11.79
N GLY A 161 3.02 -8.42 11.80
CA GLY A 161 3.71 -9.56 11.21
C GLY A 161 5.15 -9.25 10.82
N GLU A 162 5.70 -10.09 9.97
CA GLU A 162 7.04 -9.96 9.43
C GLU A 162 7.07 -8.81 8.40
N ILE A 163 7.98 -7.87 8.60
CA ILE A 163 8.22 -6.75 7.70
C ILE A 163 9.42 -7.09 6.83
N GLY A 164 9.28 -6.86 5.54
CA GLY A 164 10.37 -7.07 4.59
C GLY A 164 10.27 -6.11 3.41
N ILE A 165 11.36 -5.99 2.68
CA ILE A 165 11.43 -5.13 1.50
C ILE A 165 11.99 -5.94 0.33
N LEU A 166 11.43 -5.75 -0.85
CA LEU A 166 12.04 -6.19 -2.10
C LEU A 166 12.80 -5.02 -2.70
N LYS A 167 14.06 -5.26 -3.05
CA LYS A 167 14.92 -4.23 -3.64
C LYS A 167 14.35 -3.79 -4.99
N PRO A 168 14.08 -2.48 -5.20
CA PRO A 168 13.66 -1.97 -6.50
C PRO A 168 14.69 -2.27 -7.58
N THR A 169 14.21 -2.69 -8.74
CA THR A 169 15.03 -2.92 -9.94
C THR A 169 14.92 -1.76 -10.93
N ILE A 170 13.88 -0.94 -10.79
CA ILE A 170 13.62 0.23 -11.64
C ILE A 170 13.32 1.42 -10.72
N ILE A 171 14.08 2.49 -10.90
CA ILE A 171 13.88 3.74 -10.16
C ILE A 171 13.25 4.78 -11.07
N VAL A 172 12.15 5.36 -10.59
CA VAL A 172 11.53 6.53 -11.23
C VAL A 172 12.28 7.76 -10.73
N ASN A 173 13.13 8.34 -11.58
CA ASN A 173 14.01 9.46 -11.23
C ASN A 173 13.78 10.72 -12.07
N ARG A 174 12.73 10.72 -12.87
CA ARG A 174 12.29 11.89 -13.66
C ARG A 174 10.77 11.96 -13.74
N THR A 175 10.26 13.13 -14.06
CA THR A 175 8.82 13.41 -14.18
C THR A 175 8.52 14.14 -15.49
N PRO A 176 7.63 13.61 -16.35
CA PRO A 176 7.05 12.27 -16.30
C PRO A 176 8.04 11.19 -16.76
N GLN A 177 7.83 9.96 -16.31
CA GLN A 177 8.55 8.78 -16.79
C GLN A 177 7.54 7.72 -17.26
N ALA A 178 7.52 7.45 -18.56
CA ALA A 178 6.65 6.42 -19.12
C ALA A 178 7.39 5.08 -19.17
N MET A 179 6.65 3.99 -18.90
CA MET A 179 7.11 2.61 -19.12
C MET A 179 5.94 1.66 -19.33
N THR A 180 6.24 0.49 -19.90
CA THR A 180 5.28 -0.59 -20.05
C THR A 180 5.69 -1.76 -19.17
N ILE A 181 4.77 -2.31 -18.37
CA ILE A 181 4.96 -3.50 -17.55
C ILE A 181 3.85 -4.48 -17.93
N ASP A 182 4.22 -5.68 -18.35
CA ASP A 182 3.29 -6.73 -18.76
C ASP A 182 2.16 -6.23 -19.68
N GLY A 183 2.51 -5.39 -20.66
CA GLY A 183 1.60 -4.82 -21.65
C GLY A 183 0.75 -3.64 -21.17
N VAL A 184 0.83 -3.26 -19.89
CA VAL A 184 0.13 -2.09 -19.36
C VAL A 184 1.03 -0.87 -19.40
N GLN A 185 0.53 0.23 -19.96
CA GLN A 185 1.24 1.51 -19.99
C GLN A 185 1.08 2.27 -18.69
N PHE A 186 2.19 2.78 -18.17
CA PHE A 186 2.26 3.63 -16.98
C PHE A 186 2.94 4.94 -17.31
N VAL A 187 2.46 6.02 -16.71
CA VAL A 187 3.15 7.31 -16.67
C VAL A 187 3.33 7.67 -15.20
N PHE A 188 4.57 7.63 -14.74
CA PHE A 188 4.94 7.94 -13.38
C PHE A 188 5.31 9.41 -13.23
N GLN A 189 4.98 9.98 -12.07
CA GLN A 189 5.43 11.29 -11.64
C GLN A 189 6.02 11.17 -10.25
N ASN A 190 7.30 11.56 -10.10
CA ASN A 190 7.89 11.76 -8.79
C ASN A 190 7.30 13.02 -8.14
N VAL A 191 6.91 12.89 -6.89
CA VAL A 191 6.33 13.96 -6.07
C VAL A 191 7.00 13.98 -4.69
N PRO A 192 8.34 14.10 -4.62
CA PRO A 192 9.10 13.97 -3.38
C PRO A 192 8.70 15.05 -2.38
N GLY A 193 8.61 14.65 -1.11
CA GLY A 193 8.25 15.57 -0.01
C GLY A 193 6.78 15.96 0.00
N SER A 194 5.91 15.24 -0.71
CA SER A 194 4.46 15.44 -0.62
C SER A 194 3.90 14.80 0.66
N GLU A 195 3.55 13.53 0.66
CA GLU A 195 3.17 12.81 1.87
C GLU A 195 4.39 12.10 2.48
N ALA A 196 5.24 11.50 1.66
CA ALA A 196 6.52 10.90 2.04
C ALA A 196 7.71 11.59 1.35
N PRO A 197 8.94 11.49 1.92
CA PRO A 197 10.14 12.04 1.29
C PRO A 197 10.40 11.45 -0.10
N ALA A 198 10.19 10.14 -0.28
CA ALA A 198 10.26 9.45 -1.56
C ALA A 198 8.86 8.97 -1.94
N GLU A 199 8.25 9.62 -2.92
CA GLU A 199 6.88 9.33 -3.36
C GLU A 199 6.71 9.52 -4.86
N LEU A 200 5.85 8.70 -5.45
CA LEU A 200 5.39 8.80 -6.83
C LEU A 200 3.87 8.62 -6.94
N THR A 201 3.32 9.20 -7.97
CA THR A 201 1.99 8.89 -8.48
C THR A 201 2.09 8.17 -9.80
N LEU A 202 1.03 7.49 -10.22
CA LEU A 202 1.00 6.81 -11.52
C LEU A 202 -0.32 7.03 -12.25
N TYR A 203 -0.22 7.20 -13.54
CA TYR A 203 -1.35 7.28 -14.45
C TYR A 203 -1.34 6.11 -15.43
N LEU A 204 -2.49 5.55 -15.70
CA LEU A 204 -2.74 4.47 -16.66
C LEU A 204 -3.46 5.05 -17.87
N PRO A 205 -2.76 5.43 -18.96
CA PRO A 205 -3.37 6.11 -20.10
C PRO A 205 -4.52 5.32 -20.73
N ASP A 206 -4.31 4.02 -20.96
CA ASP A 206 -5.29 3.15 -21.61
C ASP A 206 -6.59 2.99 -20.80
N LYS A 207 -6.48 3.14 -19.49
CA LYS A 207 -7.61 3.02 -18.57
C LYS A 207 -8.17 4.38 -18.11
N LYS A 208 -7.48 5.48 -18.42
CA LYS A 208 -7.78 6.84 -17.93
C LYS A 208 -7.91 6.84 -16.39
N ALA A 209 -7.05 6.08 -15.72
CA ALA A 209 -7.05 5.92 -14.28
C ALA A 209 -5.80 6.53 -13.65
N PHE A 210 -5.97 7.16 -12.50
CA PHE A 210 -4.89 7.77 -11.73
C PHE A 210 -4.84 7.16 -10.33
N CYS A 211 -3.64 6.77 -9.90
CA CYS A 211 -3.35 6.37 -8.54
C CYS A 211 -2.45 7.44 -7.91
N GLY A 212 -2.97 8.10 -6.91
CA GLY A 212 -2.28 9.20 -6.20
C GLY A 212 -1.44 8.75 -5.02
N GLY A 213 -1.26 7.44 -4.80
CA GLY A 213 -0.62 6.97 -3.57
C GLY A 213 -1.41 7.46 -2.35
N GLU A 214 -0.76 8.13 -1.41
CA GLU A 214 -1.41 8.86 -0.32
C GLU A 214 -1.43 10.39 -0.54
N LEU A 215 -0.87 10.90 -1.64
CA LEU A 215 -0.97 12.31 -2.02
C LEU A 215 -2.42 12.78 -2.13
N ILE A 216 -3.32 11.90 -2.58
CA ILE A 216 -4.75 12.16 -2.68
C ILE A 216 -5.50 11.10 -1.86
N ASN A 217 -6.07 11.54 -0.76
CA ASN A 217 -6.86 10.71 0.14
C ASN A 217 -8.34 11.11 0.07
N ARG A 218 -9.23 10.12 0.08
CA ARG A 218 -10.66 10.32 0.24
C ARG A 218 -11.05 10.02 1.69
N SER A 219 -11.07 11.03 2.51
CA SER A 219 -11.53 10.98 3.91
C SER A 219 -12.94 11.57 4.09
#